data_865ebef182737796a1c2355894dfb78d
#
_entry.id   865ebef182737796a1c2355894dfb78d
#
_cell.length_a   1.000
_cell.length_b   1.000
_cell.length_c   1.000
_cell.angle_alpha   90.00
_cell.angle_beta   90.00
_cell.angle_gamma   90.00
#
_symmetry.space_group_name_H-M   'P 1'
#
loop_
_entity.id
_entity.type
_entity.pdbx_description
1 polymer ?
#
loop_
_entity_poly.entity_id
_entity_poly.type
_entity_poly.pdbx_seq_one_letter_code
_entity_poly.pdbx_strand_id
1 'polypeptide(L)'
;RPDRNDRFRTMRPPSKLRPGMDNLNQDLTSLLRRAGLDNSGGEWGSRILLVAGIVLICYLAVKLFRHLVTPALQRISAQTRTMWDDHLFDDKVLHAACRLIPPVLLYLLLPLAFGDDPSLLKLLHKGCSIYLIVVTIALLNTFLSALYDISNKHETLRDRPLKGIYQMLKLVTVSVGIVLIIGILIDRNATSILAGLGASAAVLMLIFKDSILGLVAGVQLSANDMLRPGDWITMSKYGADGYVIEVTLTTVKVQNFDKTITTIPPYALVS
;
A
#
# COMPACT_ATOMS: atom_id res chain seq x y z
N ARG A 1 20.94 12.55 -61.82
CA ARG A 1 20.39 11.69 -60.73
C ARG A 1 20.45 12.47 -59.45
N PRO A 2 19.31 12.91 -58.91
CA PRO A 2 19.26 13.57 -57.59
C PRO A 2 19.33 12.56 -56.49
N ASP A 3 20.06 12.93 -55.47
CA ASP A 3 20.42 12.17 -54.29
C ASP A 3 19.19 11.74 -53.47
N ARG A 4 19.15 10.46 -53.10
CA ARG A 4 18.03 9.76 -52.44
C ARG A 4 18.06 9.95 -50.88
N ASN A 5 18.94 10.78 -50.38
CA ASN A 5 19.20 10.89 -48.93
C ASN A 5 18.49 12.05 -48.22
N ASP A 6 17.77 12.95 -48.95
CA ASP A 6 17.13 14.12 -48.31
C ASP A 6 15.68 13.90 -47.88
N ARG A 7 15.09 12.70 -48.06
CA ARG A 7 13.69 12.44 -47.68
C ARG A 7 13.45 11.93 -46.26
N PHE A 8 14.50 11.70 -45.47
CA PHE A 8 14.31 11.23 -44.09
C PHE A 8 14.45 12.30 -43.00
N ARG A 9 14.59 13.57 -43.38
CA ARG A 9 14.85 14.65 -42.41
C ARG A 9 13.66 15.45 -41.92
N THR A 10 12.42 15.12 -42.32
CA THR A 10 11.24 15.92 -41.97
C THR A 10 10.03 15.07 -41.55
N MET A 11 10.21 14.11 -40.62
CA MET A 11 9.08 13.54 -39.90
C MET A 11 9.40 13.43 -38.41
N ARG A 12 9.46 14.58 -37.72
CA ARG A 12 9.13 14.60 -36.30
C ARG A 12 7.61 14.63 -36.19
N PRO A 13 6.97 13.66 -35.51
CA PRO A 13 5.55 13.78 -35.26
C PRO A 13 5.33 15.00 -34.36
N PRO A 14 4.29 15.84 -34.63
CA PRO A 14 3.96 16.94 -33.75
C PRO A 14 3.52 16.38 -32.40
N SER A 15 4.27 16.72 -31.36
CA SER A 15 3.86 16.49 -29.97
C SER A 15 2.56 17.30 -29.76
N LYS A 16 1.42 16.62 -29.77
CA LYS A 16 0.12 17.18 -29.34
C LYS A 16 0.14 17.37 -27.83
N LEU A 17 0.93 18.31 -27.33
CA LEU A 17 0.79 18.90 -26.02
C LEU A 17 -0.29 19.98 -26.10
N ARG A 18 -1.15 20.05 -25.10
CA ARG A 18 -2.37 20.90 -25.02
C ARG A 18 -2.04 22.36 -25.34
N PRO A 19 -2.82 23.06 -26.18
CA PRO A 19 -2.52 24.40 -26.69
C PRO A 19 -2.42 25.51 -25.64
N GLY A 20 -2.70 25.25 -24.37
CA GLY A 20 -2.55 26.21 -23.26
C GLY A 20 -1.18 26.17 -22.59
N MET A 21 -0.37 25.12 -22.77
CA MET A 21 0.94 25.00 -22.12
C MET A 21 2.06 25.62 -22.96
N ASP A 22 1.92 25.61 -24.28
CA ASP A 22 2.91 26.20 -25.18
C ASP A 22 2.91 27.76 -25.06
N ASN A 23 1.75 28.37 -24.81
CA ASN A 23 1.64 29.82 -24.60
C ASN A 23 2.30 30.24 -23.26
N LEU A 24 2.13 29.49 -22.19
CA LEU A 24 2.77 29.75 -20.89
C LEU A 24 4.29 29.64 -20.95
N ASN A 25 4.80 28.64 -21.66
CA ASN A 25 6.25 28.50 -21.88
C ASN A 25 6.83 29.62 -22.74
N GLN A 26 6.10 30.03 -23.79
CA GLN A 26 6.50 31.16 -24.64
C GLN A 26 6.47 32.49 -23.88
N ASP A 27 5.47 32.74 -23.05
CA ASP A 27 5.38 33.94 -22.23
C ASP A 27 6.46 34.00 -21.16
N LEU A 28 6.73 32.88 -20.48
CA LEU A 28 7.82 32.76 -19.51
C LEU A 28 9.20 32.95 -20.15
N THR A 29 9.46 32.32 -21.30
CA THR A 29 10.71 32.53 -22.02
C THR A 29 10.88 33.96 -22.55
N SER A 30 9.78 34.63 -22.92
CA SER A 30 9.81 36.05 -23.36
C SER A 30 10.09 36.99 -22.18
N LEU A 31 9.57 36.71 -21.00
CA LEU A 31 9.84 37.47 -19.77
C LEU A 31 11.29 37.27 -19.28
N LEU A 32 11.83 36.03 -19.38
CA LEU A 32 13.21 35.73 -19.04
C LEU A 32 14.22 36.37 -19.98
N ARG A 33 13.92 36.46 -21.30
CA ARG A 33 14.72 37.21 -22.25
C ARG A 33 14.74 38.71 -21.93
N ARG A 34 13.62 39.27 -21.46
CA ARG A 34 13.56 40.69 -21.00
C ARG A 34 14.35 40.91 -19.71
N ALA A 35 14.57 39.89 -18.91
CA ALA A 35 15.34 39.96 -17.68
C ALA A 35 16.88 39.80 -17.90
N GLY A 36 17.36 39.74 -19.16
CA GLY A 36 18.79 39.76 -19.46
C GLY A 36 19.52 38.41 -19.34
N LEU A 37 18.80 37.30 -19.27
CA LEU A 37 19.36 35.95 -19.24
C LEU A 37 19.48 35.39 -20.68
N ASP A 38 20.43 35.93 -21.46
CA ASP A 38 20.69 35.44 -22.81
C ASP A 38 22.08 34.72 -22.87
N ASN A 39 22.09 33.62 -23.64
CA ASN A 39 23.24 32.76 -23.98
C ASN A 39 23.60 31.61 -23.04
N SER A 40 23.55 30.41 -23.59
CA SER A 40 24.05 29.09 -23.16
C SER A 40 24.02 28.70 -21.65
N GLY A 41 24.06 29.64 -20.74
CA GLY A 41 23.70 29.52 -19.31
C GLY A 41 22.20 29.69 -19.05
N GLY A 42 21.43 30.22 -20.01
CA GLY A 42 20.02 30.59 -19.85
C GLY A 42 19.06 29.39 -19.73
N GLU A 43 19.37 28.26 -20.38
CA GLU A 43 18.52 27.06 -20.28
C GLU A 43 18.58 26.43 -18.89
N TRP A 44 19.75 26.34 -18.30
CA TRP A 44 19.92 25.87 -16.92
C TRP A 44 19.39 26.88 -15.90
N GLY A 45 19.59 28.18 -16.16
CA GLY A 45 19.08 29.28 -15.32
C GLY A 45 17.55 29.29 -15.28
N SER A 46 16.88 29.13 -16.43
CA SER A 46 15.42 29.07 -16.52
C SER A 46 14.86 27.82 -15.84
N ARG A 47 15.50 26.66 -16.00
CA ARG A 47 15.12 25.41 -15.31
C ARG A 47 15.25 25.53 -13.80
N ILE A 48 16.35 26.12 -13.31
CA ILE A 48 16.55 26.35 -11.87
C ILE A 48 15.48 27.31 -11.32
N LEU A 49 15.13 28.35 -12.05
CA LEU A 49 14.11 29.31 -11.64
C LEU A 49 12.71 28.67 -11.61
N LEU A 50 12.38 27.83 -12.60
CA LEU A 50 11.14 27.04 -12.62
C LEU A 50 11.07 26.07 -11.44
N VAL A 51 12.16 25.33 -11.16
CA VAL A 51 12.22 24.42 -10.01
C VAL A 51 12.07 25.19 -8.70
N ALA A 52 12.75 26.33 -8.56
CA ALA A 52 12.59 27.20 -7.38
C ALA A 52 11.15 27.70 -7.23
N GLY A 53 10.49 28.07 -8.34
CA GLY A 53 9.07 28.44 -8.38
C GLY A 53 8.16 27.28 -7.94
N ILE A 54 8.40 26.07 -8.43
CA ILE A 54 7.65 24.87 -8.03
C ILE A 54 7.80 24.60 -6.54
N VAL A 55 9.02 24.66 -6.01
CA VAL A 55 9.29 24.49 -4.57
C VAL A 55 8.58 25.57 -3.75
N LEU A 56 8.60 26.82 -4.21
CA LEU A 56 7.90 27.92 -3.57
C LEU A 56 6.39 27.69 -3.55
N ILE A 57 5.81 27.26 -4.68
CA ILE A 57 4.38 26.92 -4.79
C ILE A 57 4.03 25.79 -3.84
N CYS A 58 4.84 24.72 -3.77
CA CYS A 58 4.64 23.63 -2.83
C CYS A 58 4.68 24.12 -1.37
N TYR A 59 5.65 24.97 -1.03
CA TYR A 59 5.76 25.53 0.31
C TYR A 59 4.54 26.40 0.67
N LEU A 60 4.12 27.28 -0.24
CA LEU A 60 2.94 28.13 -0.06
C LEU A 60 1.65 27.31 0.06
N ALA A 61 1.51 26.27 -0.75
CA ALA A 61 0.35 25.37 -0.71
C ALA A 61 0.25 24.63 0.62
N VAL A 62 1.36 24.10 1.13
CA VAL A 62 1.41 23.44 2.45
C VAL A 62 1.08 24.44 3.56
N LYS A 63 1.65 25.65 3.50
CA LYS A 63 1.41 26.70 4.49
C LYS A 63 -0.05 27.15 4.47
N LEU A 64 -0.62 27.33 3.28
CA LEU A 64 -2.02 27.71 3.07
C LEU A 64 -2.96 26.62 3.58
N PHE A 65 -2.71 25.36 3.23
CA PHE A 65 -3.50 24.23 3.69
C PHE A 65 -3.47 24.15 5.23
N ARG A 66 -2.30 24.26 5.83
CA ARG A 66 -2.12 24.23 7.27
C ARG A 66 -2.83 25.39 7.99
N HIS A 67 -2.86 26.56 7.36
CA HIS A 67 -3.43 27.78 7.99
C HIS A 67 -4.95 27.91 7.79
N LEU A 68 -5.48 27.40 6.69
CA LEU A 68 -6.91 27.53 6.34
C LEU A 68 -7.69 26.22 6.61
N VAL A 69 -7.15 25.09 6.13
CA VAL A 69 -7.90 23.83 6.14
C VAL A 69 -7.87 23.18 7.51
N THR A 70 -6.71 23.18 8.19
CA THR A 70 -6.59 22.60 9.52
C THR A 70 -7.54 23.22 10.54
N PRO A 71 -7.58 24.57 10.72
CA PRO A 71 -8.50 25.17 11.68
C PRO A 71 -9.96 25.11 11.23
N ALA A 72 -10.22 25.09 9.90
CA ALA A 72 -11.59 24.92 9.39
C ALA A 72 -12.16 23.54 9.71
N LEU A 73 -11.37 22.47 9.49
CA LEU A 73 -11.75 21.10 9.83
C LEU A 73 -11.92 20.91 11.35
N GLN A 74 -11.05 21.48 12.15
CA GLN A 74 -11.17 21.45 13.60
C GLN A 74 -12.42 22.18 14.10
N ARG A 75 -12.81 23.29 13.48
CA ARG A 75 -14.06 24.00 13.83
C ARG A 75 -15.30 23.20 13.46
N ILE A 76 -15.28 22.47 12.34
CA ILE A 76 -16.37 21.60 11.90
C ILE A 76 -16.47 20.42 12.85
N SER A 77 -15.35 19.80 13.22
CA SER A 77 -15.28 18.71 14.19
C SER A 77 -15.81 19.13 15.57
N ALA A 78 -15.42 20.31 16.04
CA ALA A 78 -15.89 20.85 17.34
C ALA A 78 -17.41 21.14 17.39
N GLN A 79 -18.10 21.27 16.24
CA GLN A 79 -19.55 21.43 16.17
C GLN A 79 -20.32 20.11 16.15
N THR A 80 -19.64 19.00 15.83
CA THR A 80 -20.26 17.68 15.74
C THR A 80 -20.10 16.98 17.11
N ARG A 81 -21.20 16.63 17.77
CA ARG A 81 -21.23 15.98 19.10
C ARG A 81 -20.74 14.51 19.12
N THR A 82 -20.01 14.07 18.10
CA THR A 82 -19.60 12.67 17.94
C THR A 82 -18.14 12.52 18.35
N MET A 83 -17.85 11.69 19.36
CA MET A 83 -16.49 11.40 19.86
C MET A 83 -15.52 10.86 18.77
N TRP A 84 -16.05 10.37 17.66
CA TRP A 84 -15.27 9.86 16.53
C TRP A 84 -14.60 10.97 15.72
N ASP A 85 -15.23 12.15 15.64
CA ASP A 85 -14.72 13.27 14.84
C ASP A 85 -13.49 13.92 15.47
N ASP A 86 -13.44 14.06 16.79
CA ASP A 86 -12.34 14.70 17.52
C ASP A 86 -11.00 13.98 17.36
N HIS A 87 -11.02 12.66 17.14
CA HIS A 87 -9.80 11.86 17.01
C HIS A 87 -9.45 11.55 15.55
N LEU A 88 -10.42 11.51 14.63
CA LEU A 88 -10.18 11.38 13.19
C LEU A 88 -9.52 12.63 12.60
N PHE A 89 -9.85 13.80 13.16
CA PHE A 89 -9.27 15.10 12.80
C PHE A 89 -8.16 15.53 13.78
N ASP A 90 -7.54 14.58 14.50
CA ASP A 90 -6.39 14.86 15.36
C ASP A 90 -5.27 15.52 14.54
N ASP A 91 -4.56 16.45 15.16
CA ASP A 91 -3.44 17.18 14.56
C ASP A 91 -2.43 16.26 13.85
N LYS A 92 -2.24 15.05 14.36
CA LYS A 92 -1.33 14.05 13.79
C LYS A 92 -1.78 13.59 12.40
N VAL A 93 -3.09 13.30 12.23
CA VAL A 93 -3.65 12.82 10.97
C VAL A 93 -3.68 13.95 9.95
N LEU A 94 -4.08 15.17 10.36
CA LEU A 94 -4.06 16.35 9.51
C LEU A 94 -2.64 16.72 9.06
N HIS A 95 -1.65 16.64 9.95
CA HIS A 95 -0.25 16.86 9.59
C HIS A 95 0.28 15.80 8.62
N ALA A 96 -0.12 14.53 8.79
CA ALA A 96 0.21 13.46 7.85
C ALA A 96 -0.46 13.69 6.48
N ALA A 97 -1.71 14.17 6.45
CA ALA A 97 -2.42 14.52 5.22
C ALA A 97 -1.76 15.71 4.49
N CYS A 98 -1.29 16.73 5.21
CA CYS A 98 -0.56 17.85 4.62
C CYS A 98 0.71 17.41 3.87
N ARG A 99 1.35 16.31 4.27
CA ARG A 99 2.54 15.78 3.62
C ARG A 99 2.26 15.19 2.23
N LEU A 100 1.00 14.93 1.87
CA LEU A 100 0.62 14.50 0.52
C LEU A 100 0.65 15.63 -0.51
N ILE A 101 0.53 16.89 -0.09
CA ILE A 101 0.45 18.05 -0.98
C ILE A 101 1.72 18.22 -1.83
N PRO A 102 2.95 18.18 -1.25
CA PRO A 102 4.16 18.38 -2.04
C PRO A 102 4.36 17.34 -3.15
N PRO A 103 4.25 16.01 -2.91
CA PRO A 103 4.48 15.04 -3.98
C PRO A 103 3.41 15.10 -5.08
N VAL A 104 2.16 15.44 -4.75
CA VAL A 104 1.09 15.61 -5.73
C VAL A 104 1.36 16.83 -6.60
N LEU A 105 1.70 17.96 -5.99
CA LEU A 105 2.03 19.19 -6.74
C LEU A 105 3.30 19.01 -7.58
N LEU A 106 4.34 18.38 -7.02
CA LEU A 106 5.54 18.04 -7.77
C LEU A 106 5.21 17.19 -8.99
N TYR A 107 4.43 16.12 -8.82
CA TYR A 107 4.04 15.24 -9.93
C TYR A 107 3.31 15.99 -11.05
N LEU A 108 2.44 16.95 -10.71
CA LEU A 108 1.67 17.77 -11.66
C LEU A 108 2.50 18.86 -12.34
N LEU A 109 3.44 19.47 -11.60
CA LEU A 109 4.21 20.63 -12.08
C LEU A 109 5.54 20.24 -12.73
N LEU A 110 6.04 19.02 -12.50
CA LEU A 110 7.31 18.54 -13.07
C LEU A 110 7.39 18.64 -14.59
N PRO A 111 6.33 18.33 -15.38
CA PRO A 111 6.36 18.45 -16.83
C PRO A 111 6.60 19.88 -17.33
N LEU A 112 6.27 20.91 -16.52
CA LEU A 112 6.51 22.33 -16.87
C LEU A 112 8.02 22.66 -16.89
N ALA A 113 8.82 22.03 -15.99
CA ALA A 113 10.23 22.32 -15.88
C ALA A 113 11.11 21.38 -16.75
N PHE A 114 10.66 20.14 -16.97
CA PHE A 114 11.46 19.08 -17.60
C PHE A 114 10.77 18.43 -18.81
N GLY A 115 9.77 19.09 -19.42
CA GLY A 115 9.04 18.57 -20.57
C GLY A 115 9.90 18.26 -21.79
N ASP A 116 11.04 18.97 -21.93
CA ASP A 116 11.98 18.80 -23.06
C ASP A 116 12.82 17.52 -22.96
N ASP A 117 13.03 17.01 -21.75
CA ASP A 117 13.85 15.83 -21.47
C ASP A 117 12.98 14.64 -20.97
N PRO A 118 12.44 13.81 -21.87
CA PRO A 118 11.50 12.75 -21.48
C PRO A 118 12.13 11.68 -20.56
N SER A 119 13.44 11.45 -20.67
CA SER A 119 14.15 10.47 -19.84
C SER A 119 14.29 10.96 -18.40
N LEU A 120 14.69 12.22 -18.23
CA LEU A 120 14.80 12.85 -16.92
C LEU A 120 13.43 13.01 -16.26
N LEU A 121 12.42 13.44 -17.03
CA LEU A 121 11.05 13.55 -16.57
C LEU A 121 10.51 12.21 -16.05
N LYS A 122 10.75 11.11 -16.78
CA LYS A 122 10.36 9.76 -16.37
C LYS A 122 11.02 9.37 -15.04
N LEU A 123 12.31 9.64 -14.86
CA LEU A 123 13.04 9.35 -13.63
C LEU A 123 12.48 10.15 -12.45
N LEU A 124 12.25 11.44 -12.65
CA LEU A 124 11.69 12.33 -11.63
C LEU A 124 10.25 11.93 -11.25
N HIS A 125 9.42 11.57 -12.23
CA HIS A 125 8.08 11.03 -11.97
C HIS A 125 8.10 9.74 -11.16
N LYS A 126 9.07 8.83 -11.43
CA LYS A 126 9.26 7.64 -10.60
C LYS A 126 9.60 8.01 -9.15
N GLY A 127 10.52 8.93 -8.95
CA GLY A 127 10.89 9.43 -7.62
C GLY A 127 9.70 10.05 -6.88
N CYS A 128 8.93 10.90 -7.56
CA CYS A 128 7.71 11.49 -6.99
C CYS A 128 6.65 10.44 -6.65
N SER A 129 6.47 9.42 -7.50
CA SER A 129 5.52 8.34 -7.26
C SER A 129 5.92 7.50 -6.05
N ILE A 130 7.22 7.18 -5.91
CA ILE A 130 7.74 6.47 -4.72
C ILE A 130 7.53 7.33 -3.46
N TYR A 131 7.85 8.63 -3.53
CA TYR A 131 7.63 9.55 -2.41
C TYR A 131 6.15 9.62 -2.04
N LEU A 132 5.24 9.70 -3.03
CA LEU A 132 3.80 9.69 -2.81
C LEU A 132 3.33 8.42 -2.09
N ILE A 133 3.83 7.24 -2.49
CA ILE A 133 3.50 5.96 -1.85
C ILE A 133 3.97 5.97 -0.39
N VAL A 134 5.21 6.37 -0.13
CA VAL A 134 5.77 6.41 1.23
C VAL A 134 4.94 7.33 2.15
N VAL A 135 4.57 8.50 1.66
CA VAL A 135 3.74 9.45 2.43
C VAL A 135 2.33 8.91 2.64
N THR A 136 1.76 8.23 1.63
CA THR A 136 0.44 7.58 1.76
C THR A 136 0.46 6.47 2.79
N ILE A 137 1.51 5.62 2.81
CA ILE A 137 1.69 4.60 3.85
C ILE A 137 1.79 5.24 5.24
N ALA A 138 2.57 6.32 5.37
CA ALA A 138 2.72 7.03 6.62
C ALA A 138 1.38 7.62 7.11
N LEU A 139 0.57 8.18 6.18
CA LEU A 139 -0.78 8.66 6.49
C LEU A 139 -1.69 7.52 6.96
N LEU A 140 -1.74 6.41 6.22
CA LEU A 140 -2.55 5.24 6.59
C LEU A 140 -2.13 4.67 7.95
N ASN A 141 -0.83 4.56 8.22
CA ASN A 141 -0.33 4.09 9.50
C ASN A 141 -0.69 5.04 10.65
N THR A 142 -0.65 6.36 10.42
CA THR A 142 -1.06 7.38 11.40
C THR A 142 -2.57 7.28 11.65
N PHE A 143 -3.36 7.14 10.60
CA PHE A 143 -4.80 6.96 10.66
C PHE A 143 -5.19 5.68 11.44
N LEU A 144 -4.55 4.54 11.14
CA LEU A 144 -4.74 3.29 11.88
C LEU A 144 -4.37 3.44 13.37
N SER A 145 -3.33 4.24 13.67
CA SER A 145 -2.96 4.52 15.06
C SER A 145 -4.03 5.34 15.77
N ALA A 146 -4.57 6.36 15.09
CA ALA A 146 -5.67 7.17 15.63
C ALA A 146 -6.92 6.32 15.90
N LEU A 147 -7.29 5.42 14.96
CA LEU A 147 -8.40 4.47 15.16
C LEU A 147 -8.17 3.54 16.35
N TYR A 148 -6.94 3.07 16.54
CA TYR A 148 -6.58 2.24 17.70
C TYR A 148 -6.75 3.04 19.00
N ASP A 149 -6.27 4.28 19.04
CA ASP A 149 -6.37 5.14 20.22
C ASP A 149 -7.84 5.43 20.59
N ILE A 150 -8.72 5.61 19.59
CA ILE A 150 -10.18 5.73 19.77
C ILE A 150 -10.77 4.45 20.38
N SER A 151 -10.43 3.29 19.77
CA SER A 151 -10.94 2.00 20.22
C SER A 151 -10.53 1.67 21.66
N ASN A 152 -9.32 2.10 22.06
CA ASN A 152 -8.81 1.84 23.41
C ASN A 152 -9.45 2.74 24.49
N LYS A 153 -10.05 3.88 24.12
CA LYS A 153 -10.77 4.77 25.03
C LYS A 153 -12.20 4.33 25.30
N HIS A 154 -12.79 3.50 24.43
CA HIS A 154 -14.13 2.94 24.64
C HIS A 154 -14.08 1.77 25.61
N GLU A 155 -14.80 1.86 26.74
CA GLU A 155 -14.82 0.83 27.79
C GLU A 155 -15.22 -0.55 27.28
N THR A 156 -16.15 -0.64 26.32
CA THR A 156 -16.61 -1.91 25.72
C THR A 156 -15.60 -2.60 24.82
N LEU A 157 -14.58 -1.87 24.32
CA LEU A 157 -13.56 -2.36 23.38
C LEU A 157 -12.20 -2.53 24.03
N ARG A 158 -11.97 -1.95 25.21
CA ARG A 158 -10.72 -1.94 25.95
C ARG A 158 -10.21 -3.34 26.28
N ASP A 159 -11.12 -4.25 26.62
CA ASP A 159 -10.78 -5.62 27.04
C ASP A 159 -10.54 -6.58 25.85
N ARG A 160 -10.70 -6.10 24.61
CA ARG A 160 -10.45 -6.92 23.42
C ARG A 160 -9.02 -6.74 22.89
N PRO A 161 -8.38 -7.81 22.39
CA PRO A 161 -7.00 -7.75 21.89
C PRO A 161 -6.91 -7.05 20.52
N LEU A 162 -7.43 -5.82 20.40
CA LEU A 162 -7.48 -5.07 19.14
C LEU A 162 -6.09 -4.65 18.65
N LYS A 163 -5.10 -4.55 19.55
CA LYS A 163 -3.72 -4.17 19.21
C LYS A 163 -3.14 -5.05 18.11
N GLY A 164 -3.37 -6.37 18.18
CA GLY A 164 -2.90 -7.31 17.16
C GLY A 164 -3.51 -7.05 15.78
N ILE A 165 -4.81 -6.73 15.72
CA ILE A 165 -5.52 -6.44 14.47
C ILE A 165 -4.93 -5.19 13.80
N TYR A 166 -4.74 -4.10 14.56
CA TYR A 166 -4.15 -2.86 14.03
C TYR A 166 -2.69 -3.06 13.58
N GLN A 167 -1.91 -3.88 14.30
CA GLN A 167 -0.55 -4.23 13.88
C GLN A 167 -0.54 -5.02 12.57
N MET A 168 -1.45 -5.99 12.40
CA MET A 168 -1.59 -6.73 11.14
C MET A 168 -1.98 -5.81 9.99
N LEU A 169 -2.93 -4.89 10.18
CA LEU A 169 -3.33 -3.92 9.15
C LEU A 169 -2.16 -3.02 8.73
N LYS A 170 -1.35 -2.54 9.69
CA LYS A 170 -0.14 -1.77 9.39
C LYS A 170 0.88 -2.59 8.60
N LEU A 171 1.08 -3.85 8.97
CA LEU A 171 1.98 -4.75 8.25
C LEU A 171 1.51 -4.95 6.80
N VAL A 172 0.21 -5.21 6.58
CA VAL A 172 -0.37 -5.34 5.24
C VAL A 172 -0.19 -4.05 4.43
N THR A 173 -0.47 -2.88 5.03
CA THR A 173 -0.29 -1.57 4.38
C THR A 173 1.15 -1.36 3.90
N VAL A 174 2.13 -1.66 4.76
CA VAL A 174 3.56 -1.55 4.42
C VAL A 174 3.94 -2.56 3.33
N SER A 175 3.48 -3.81 3.43
CA SER A 175 3.77 -4.86 2.44
C SER A 175 3.24 -4.49 1.06
N VAL A 176 2.00 -4.03 0.97
CA VAL A 176 1.41 -3.53 -0.30
C VAL A 176 2.23 -2.36 -0.84
N GLY A 177 2.61 -1.41 0.00
CA GLY A 177 3.42 -0.28 -0.41
C GLY A 177 4.79 -0.69 -0.97
N ILE A 178 5.45 -1.68 -0.37
CA ILE A 178 6.71 -2.23 -0.88
C ILE A 178 6.51 -2.83 -2.28
N VAL A 179 5.44 -3.60 -2.50
CA VAL A 179 5.13 -4.18 -3.82
C VAL A 179 4.89 -3.09 -4.87
N LEU A 180 4.17 -2.02 -4.51
CA LEU A 180 3.95 -0.86 -5.39
C LEU A 180 5.27 -0.17 -5.76
N ILE A 181 6.17 0.04 -4.79
CA ILE A 181 7.48 0.65 -5.02
C ILE A 181 8.32 -0.23 -5.94
N ILE A 182 8.36 -1.54 -5.70
CA ILE A 182 9.06 -2.50 -6.57
C ILE A 182 8.51 -2.42 -8.00
N GLY A 183 7.18 -2.38 -8.15
CA GLY A 183 6.52 -2.23 -9.46
C GLY A 183 7.00 -1.01 -10.23
N ILE A 184 7.11 0.15 -9.56
CA ILE A 184 7.61 1.39 -10.16
C ILE A 184 9.10 1.26 -10.55
N LEU A 185 9.92 0.65 -9.69
CA LEU A 185 11.37 0.50 -9.94
C LEU A 185 11.64 -0.36 -11.16
N ILE A 186 10.92 -1.48 -11.32
CA ILE A 186 11.12 -2.41 -12.44
C ILE A 186 10.26 -2.09 -13.68
N ASP A 187 9.57 -0.94 -13.71
CA ASP A 187 8.66 -0.54 -14.82
C ASP A 187 7.57 -1.59 -15.11
N ARG A 188 7.06 -2.25 -14.09
CA ARG A 188 6.00 -3.25 -14.21
C ARG A 188 4.73 -2.79 -13.51
N ASN A 189 3.59 -3.19 -14.08
CA ASN A 189 2.31 -2.89 -13.45
C ASN A 189 2.20 -3.66 -12.12
N ALA A 190 1.94 -2.94 -11.03
CA ALA A 190 1.79 -3.52 -9.69
C ALA A 190 0.68 -4.58 -9.63
N THR A 191 -0.39 -4.41 -10.43
CA THR A 191 -1.47 -5.40 -10.54
C THR A 191 -0.96 -6.75 -11.02
N SER A 192 -0.04 -6.78 -12.00
CA SER A 192 0.55 -8.03 -12.50
C SER A 192 1.42 -8.71 -11.45
N ILE A 193 2.16 -7.93 -10.64
CA ILE A 193 2.97 -8.46 -9.54
C ILE A 193 2.06 -9.05 -8.47
N LEU A 194 1.03 -8.32 -8.04
CA LEU A 194 0.05 -8.79 -7.07
C LEU A 194 -0.71 -10.01 -7.54
N ALA A 195 -1.10 -10.07 -8.83
CA ALA A 195 -1.74 -11.24 -9.42
C ALA A 195 -0.81 -12.47 -9.40
N GLY A 196 0.47 -12.29 -9.74
CA GLY A 196 1.45 -13.37 -9.66
C GLY A 196 1.67 -13.87 -8.23
N LEU A 197 1.82 -12.96 -7.26
CA LEU A 197 1.92 -13.30 -5.84
C LEU A 197 0.65 -14.02 -5.33
N GLY A 198 -0.53 -13.54 -5.73
CA GLY A 198 -1.81 -14.15 -5.37
C GLY A 198 -1.97 -15.56 -5.93
N ALA A 199 -1.60 -15.76 -7.19
CA ALA A 199 -1.60 -17.08 -7.81
C ALA A 199 -0.64 -18.05 -7.11
N SER A 200 0.57 -17.59 -6.79
CA SER A 200 1.55 -18.40 -6.03
C SER A 200 1.05 -18.74 -4.64
N ALA A 201 0.43 -17.77 -3.93
CA ALA A 201 -0.15 -18.00 -2.63
C ALA A 201 -1.30 -19.01 -2.67
N ALA A 202 -2.16 -18.95 -3.72
CA ALA A 202 -3.25 -19.92 -3.90
C ALA A 202 -2.73 -21.33 -4.11
N VAL A 203 -1.66 -21.51 -4.90
CA VAL A 203 -1.01 -22.83 -5.09
C VAL A 203 -0.42 -23.34 -3.78
N LEU A 204 0.30 -22.48 -3.05
CA LEU A 204 0.85 -22.85 -1.74
C LEU A 204 -0.27 -23.24 -0.75
N MET A 205 -1.36 -22.45 -0.72
CA MET A 205 -2.51 -22.77 0.14
C MET A 205 -3.13 -24.12 -0.21
N LEU A 206 -3.22 -24.46 -1.51
CA LEU A 206 -3.73 -25.74 -1.96
C LEU A 206 -2.83 -26.90 -1.49
N ILE A 207 -1.49 -26.72 -1.57
CA ILE A 207 -0.52 -27.74 -1.13
C ILE A 207 -0.60 -27.96 0.40
N PHE A 208 -0.74 -26.88 1.17
CA PHE A 208 -0.76 -26.95 2.63
C PHE A 208 -2.17 -27.08 3.24
N LYS A 209 -3.21 -27.17 2.41
CA LYS A 209 -4.61 -27.20 2.86
C LYS A 209 -4.86 -28.22 3.96
N ASP A 210 -4.47 -29.48 3.74
CA ASP A 210 -4.74 -30.58 4.67
C ASP A 210 -3.93 -30.43 5.96
N SER A 211 -2.70 -29.92 5.86
CA SER A 211 -1.87 -29.63 7.02
C SER A 211 -2.47 -28.51 7.89
N ILE A 212 -2.98 -27.45 7.27
CA ILE A 212 -3.64 -26.33 7.98
C ILE A 212 -4.94 -26.82 8.64
N LEU A 213 -5.76 -27.59 7.92
CA LEU A 213 -6.99 -28.15 8.46
C LEU A 213 -6.69 -29.11 9.63
N GLY A 214 -5.66 -29.95 9.51
CA GLY A 214 -5.21 -30.84 10.58
C GLY A 214 -4.79 -30.08 11.83
N LEU A 215 -3.98 -29.03 11.66
CA LEU A 215 -3.54 -28.18 12.76
C LEU A 215 -4.72 -27.47 13.47
N VAL A 216 -5.62 -26.85 12.71
CA VAL A 216 -6.79 -26.16 13.26
C VAL A 216 -7.69 -27.13 14.01
N ALA A 217 -7.98 -28.29 13.43
CA ALA A 217 -8.80 -29.31 14.06
C ALA A 217 -8.12 -29.90 15.30
N GLY A 218 -6.80 -30.13 15.27
CA GLY A 218 -6.05 -30.59 16.43
C GLY A 218 -6.10 -29.62 17.60
N VAL A 219 -5.99 -28.31 17.31
CA VAL A 219 -6.19 -27.27 18.33
C VAL A 219 -7.62 -27.26 18.86
N GLN A 220 -8.63 -27.41 17.99
CA GLN A 220 -10.05 -27.47 18.42
C GLN A 220 -10.33 -28.68 19.30
N LEU A 221 -9.84 -29.85 18.92
CA LEU A 221 -10.00 -31.07 19.73
C LEU A 221 -9.39 -30.91 21.13
N SER A 222 -8.19 -30.34 21.20
CA SER A 222 -7.49 -30.11 22.46
C SER A 222 -8.12 -28.98 23.30
N ALA A 223 -8.46 -27.83 22.67
CA ALA A 223 -8.99 -26.67 23.39
C ALA A 223 -10.42 -26.89 23.94
N ASN A 224 -11.22 -27.67 23.23
CA ASN A 224 -12.60 -28.00 23.64
C ASN A 224 -12.71 -29.32 24.39
N ASP A 225 -11.59 -29.95 24.69
CA ASP A 225 -11.57 -31.26 25.40
C ASP A 225 -12.47 -32.32 24.73
N MET A 226 -12.53 -32.31 23.38
CA MET A 226 -13.44 -33.18 22.61
C MET A 226 -12.95 -34.64 22.54
N LEU A 227 -11.65 -34.86 22.73
CA LEU A 227 -11.03 -36.17 22.64
C LEU A 227 -9.79 -36.24 23.52
N ARG A 228 -9.70 -37.29 24.34
CA ARG A 228 -8.57 -37.56 25.25
C ARG A 228 -7.94 -38.92 25.00
N PRO A 229 -6.66 -39.10 25.29
CA PRO A 229 -6.08 -40.43 25.37
C PRO A 229 -6.86 -41.32 26.36
N GLY A 230 -7.23 -42.51 25.92
CA GLY A 230 -8.08 -43.45 26.67
C GLY A 230 -9.55 -43.48 26.23
N ASP A 231 -10.02 -42.47 25.46
CA ASP A 231 -11.37 -42.51 24.93
C ASP A 231 -11.51 -43.59 23.84
N TRP A 232 -12.70 -44.19 23.79
CA TRP A 232 -13.04 -45.11 22.72
C TRP A 232 -13.75 -44.40 21.59
N ILE A 233 -13.26 -44.61 20.37
CA ILE A 233 -13.87 -44.08 19.17
C ILE A 233 -14.02 -45.17 18.09
N THR A 234 -15.12 -45.06 17.35
CA THR A 234 -15.36 -45.91 16.17
C THR A 234 -15.47 -45.01 14.94
N MET A 235 -14.58 -45.24 13.96
CA MET A 235 -14.55 -44.48 12.72
C MET A 235 -14.31 -45.40 11.53
N SER A 236 -15.39 -45.95 10.98
CA SER A 236 -15.33 -46.96 9.93
C SER A 236 -14.59 -46.52 8.68
N LYS A 237 -14.68 -45.21 8.35
CA LYS A 237 -14.03 -44.62 7.17
C LYS A 237 -12.50 -44.79 7.21
N TYR A 238 -11.91 -44.83 8.40
CA TYR A 238 -10.46 -44.98 8.62
C TYR A 238 -10.09 -46.36 9.17
N GLY A 239 -11.07 -47.26 9.31
CA GLY A 239 -10.84 -48.58 9.91
C GLY A 239 -10.40 -48.48 11.36
N ALA A 240 -10.85 -47.46 12.06
CA ALA A 240 -10.55 -47.28 13.48
C ALA A 240 -11.74 -47.72 14.33
N ASP A 241 -11.48 -48.64 15.28
CA ASP A 241 -12.42 -49.09 16.31
C ASP A 241 -11.63 -49.50 17.53
N GLY A 242 -11.46 -48.57 18.48
CA GLY A 242 -10.61 -48.82 19.62
C GLY A 242 -10.31 -47.58 20.47
N TYR A 243 -9.27 -47.67 21.27
CA TYR A 243 -8.90 -46.64 22.23
C TYR A 243 -7.87 -45.66 21.65
N VAL A 244 -8.08 -44.39 21.91
CA VAL A 244 -7.13 -43.34 21.57
C VAL A 244 -5.88 -43.46 22.42
N ILE A 245 -4.70 -43.60 21.78
CA ILE A 245 -3.43 -43.67 22.46
C ILE A 245 -2.84 -42.26 22.64
N GLU A 246 -2.91 -41.46 21.57
CA GLU A 246 -2.22 -40.18 21.51
C GLU A 246 -3.02 -39.20 20.63
N VAL A 247 -3.13 -37.97 21.08
CA VAL A 247 -3.70 -36.85 20.32
C VAL A 247 -2.60 -35.81 20.13
N THR A 248 -2.17 -35.64 18.88
CA THR A 248 -1.23 -34.59 18.49
C THR A 248 -1.93 -33.53 17.66
N LEU A 249 -1.25 -32.39 17.37
CA LEU A 249 -1.81 -31.33 16.57
C LEU A 249 -2.17 -31.74 15.12
N THR A 250 -1.50 -32.79 14.60
CA THR A 250 -1.66 -33.20 13.20
C THR A 250 -2.20 -34.60 13.03
N THR A 251 -2.20 -35.41 14.10
CA THR A 251 -2.62 -36.81 14.03
C THR A 251 -3.24 -37.28 15.34
N VAL A 252 -4.21 -38.18 15.25
CA VAL A 252 -4.78 -38.94 16.36
C VAL A 252 -4.47 -40.43 16.13
N LYS A 253 -3.82 -41.11 17.08
CA LYS A 253 -3.52 -42.53 17.03
C LYS A 253 -4.54 -43.31 17.84
N VAL A 254 -5.14 -44.31 17.21
CA VAL A 254 -6.13 -45.21 17.81
C VAL A 254 -5.61 -46.63 17.76
N GLN A 255 -5.61 -47.31 18.90
CA GLN A 255 -5.32 -48.74 18.98
C GLN A 255 -6.62 -49.52 18.83
N ASN A 256 -6.76 -50.23 17.73
CA ASN A 256 -7.86 -51.12 17.47
C ASN A 256 -7.84 -52.36 18.37
N PHE A 257 -8.93 -53.09 18.45
CA PHE A 257 -9.06 -54.31 19.23
C PHE A 257 -8.12 -55.44 18.75
N ASP A 258 -7.75 -55.47 17.49
CA ASP A 258 -6.75 -56.35 16.89
C ASP A 258 -5.30 -55.93 17.17
N LYS A 259 -5.09 -54.92 18.03
CA LYS A 259 -3.81 -54.29 18.38
C LYS A 259 -3.11 -53.57 17.24
N THR A 260 -3.77 -53.37 16.09
CA THR A 260 -3.25 -52.48 15.06
C THR A 260 -3.41 -51.00 15.48
N ILE A 261 -2.50 -50.15 15.00
CA ILE A 261 -2.58 -48.71 15.25
C ILE A 261 -3.04 -48.02 13.99
N THR A 262 -4.17 -47.36 14.08
CA THR A 262 -4.71 -46.52 13.01
C THR A 262 -4.44 -45.04 13.30
N THR A 263 -3.97 -44.29 12.29
CA THR A 263 -3.74 -42.85 12.40
C THR A 263 -4.82 -42.10 11.68
N ILE A 264 -5.52 -41.24 12.39
CA ILE A 264 -6.62 -40.42 11.85
C ILE A 264 -6.21 -38.94 11.84
N PRO A 265 -6.41 -38.23 10.75
CA PRO A 265 -6.18 -36.80 10.75
C PRO A 265 -7.25 -36.08 11.59
N PRO A 266 -6.88 -35.09 12.45
CA PRO A 266 -7.80 -34.42 13.37
C PRO A 266 -9.02 -33.82 12.70
N TYR A 267 -8.87 -33.26 11.47
CA TYR A 267 -9.98 -32.64 10.74
C TYR A 267 -11.13 -33.63 10.43
N ALA A 268 -10.85 -34.91 10.34
CA ALA A 268 -11.86 -35.94 10.11
C ALA A 268 -12.73 -36.22 11.34
N LEU A 269 -12.27 -35.82 12.52
CA LEU A 269 -12.98 -36.02 13.80
C LEU A 269 -13.85 -34.78 14.16
N VAL A 270 -13.64 -33.67 13.48
CA VAL A 270 -14.36 -32.38 13.71
C VAL A 270 -15.37 -32.10 12.59
N SER A 271 -15.28 -32.80 11.43
CA SER A 271 -16.14 -32.61 10.25
C SER A 271 -17.53 -33.27 10.40
#